data_0f906972e23351c8e0442cb73d2f8d45
#
_entry.id   0f906972e23351c8e0442cb73d2f8d45
#
_cell.length_a   1.000
_cell.length_b   1.000
_cell.length_c   1.000
_cell.angle_alpha   90.00
_cell.angle_beta   90.00
_cell.angle_gamma   90.00
#
_symmetry.space_group_name_H-M   'P 1'
#
loop_
_entity.id
_entity.type
_entity.pdbx_description
1 polymer ?
#
loop_
_entity_poly.entity_id
_entity_poly.type
_entity_poly.pdbx_seq_one_letter_code
_entity_poly.pdbx_strand_id
1 'polypeptide(L)'
;MNRTPDVEDTLRRTLRQAAGQAPGLPAEAAASQVETRYRRRRQRRQALLAGAAVVVIAGGVAGGLRAADRAADRAADPTATVTPDATATAAVSPPASPTVSPTRSHAPSYDVKPEPIGSVWPEALREVPARTPDGKKIQPILLLDDRTLLVSTWASFEKTDALYAYDLDTLALREITHVVTPKGTVLFASGFDAAGGHVAWWTQLKDGTAQIWAAPLSGGEARVIGSRELDERGVDKVEIVGDRVAFSARSGGVFTVPLGGGEVEPVANGAGMHLLSWPWIGTPGPYSGHEGEHYGLIRNLRTGETDRALVRDGERVHACGMTLCVGSSGATAFHRMRDGSQQQELPGGMARTPPALDRFHVASVRYGRQAAGVVLFDLRTGASADLGIPSKRTAGGFSLMRPGFDDDGRLLAYPVGDTLRVIDVTKIK
;
A
#
# COMPACT_ATOMS: atom_id res chain seq x y z
N MET A 1 48.64 33.74 9.04
CA MET A 1 47.93 32.53 8.52
C MET A 1 46.68 32.35 9.35
N ASN A 2 45.53 32.89 8.91
CA ASN A 2 44.23 32.75 9.56
C ASN A 2 43.56 31.44 9.07
N ARG A 3 43.41 30.49 10.00
CA ARG A 3 42.57 29.29 9.73
C ARG A 3 41.11 29.70 9.82
N THR A 4 40.42 29.58 8.73
CA THR A 4 38.94 29.64 8.70
C THR A 4 38.40 28.53 9.60
N PRO A 5 37.52 28.81 10.56
CA PRO A 5 36.91 27.75 11.39
C PRO A 5 36.12 26.79 10.51
N ASP A 6 36.36 25.49 10.74
CA ASP A 6 35.74 24.42 10.01
C ASP A 6 34.20 24.48 10.19
N VAL A 7 33.50 24.70 9.10
CA VAL A 7 32.04 24.83 9.04
C VAL A 7 31.36 23.57 9.64
N GLU A 8 32.03 22.43 9.51
CA GLU A 8 31.57 21.15 10.04
C GLU A 8 31.60 21.10 11.58
N ASP A 9 32.65 21.65 12.22
CA ASP A 9 32.76 21.73 13.67
C ASP A 9 31.74 22.72 14.26
N THR A 10 31.45 23.80 13.55
CA THR A 10 30.44 24.78 13.95
C THR A 10 29.04 24.16 13.84
N LEU A 11 28.76 23.40 12.77
CA LEU A 11 27.49 22.70 12.59
C LEU A 11 27.27 21.61 13.64
N ARG A 12 28.31 20.83 13.94
CA ARG A 12 28.24 19.79 14.99
C ARG A 12 27.99 20.37 16.39
N ARG A 13 28.56 21.53 16.67
CA ARG A 13 28.36 22.23 17.97
C ARG A 13 26.95 22.76 18.09
N THR A 14 26.45 23.41 17.03
CA THR A 14 25.08 23.94 16.97
C THR A 14 24.03 22.85 17.08
N LEU A 15 24.24 21.70 16.43
CA LEU A 15 23.32 20.55 16.51
C LEU A 15 23.32 19.90 17.88
N ARG A 16 24.47 19.80 18.58
CA ARG A 16 24.52 19.30 19.97
C ARG A 16 23.82 20.24 20.95
N GLN A 17 24.00 21.55 20.76
CA GLN A 17 23.35 22.54 21.62
C GLN A 17 21.82 22.56 21.42
N ALA A 18 21.35 22.42 20.16
CA ALA A 18 19.93 22.30 19.85
C ALA A 18 19.31 21.01 20.40
N ALA A 19 20.05 19.89 20.37
CA ALA A 19 19.59 18.62 20.93
C ALA A 19 19.47 18.62 22.47
N GLY A 20 20.33 19.42 23.15
CA GLY A 20 20.29 19.57 24.62
C GLY A 20 19.19 20.51 25.13
N GLN A 21 18.61 21.34 24.27
CA GLN A 21 17.55 22.31 24.60
C GLN A 21 16.14 21.86 24.21
N ALA A 22 16.00 20.69 23.56
CA ALA A 22 14.70 20.18 23.17
C ALA A 22 13.96 19.62 24.41
N PRO A 23 12.78 20.16 24.80
CA PRO A 23 11.98 19.57 25.86
C PRO A 23 11.57 18.16 25.45
N GLY A 24 11.75 17.19 26.37
CA GLY A 24 11.40 15.80 26.15
C GLY A 24 9.91 15.63 25.86
N LEU A 25 9.56 15.44 24.59
CA LEU A 25 8.21 15.11 24.18
C LEU A 25 7.93 13.63 24.44
N PRO A 26 6.70 13.24 24.88
CA PRO A 26 6.31 11.85 24.98
C PRO A 26 6.52 11.12 23.63
N ALA A 27 7.01 9.90 23.65
CA ALA A 27 7.46 9.19 22.44
C ALA A 27 6.33 8.89 21.45
N GLU A 28 5.07 8.82 21.88
CA GLU A 28 3.91 8.77 20.98
C GLU A 28 3.74 10.07 20.19
N ALA A 29 4.02 11.19 20.81
CA ALA A 29 4.04 12.49 20.15
C ALA A 29 5.23 12.62 19.17
N ALA A 30 6.35 11.97 19.45
CA ALA A 30 7.51 11.98 18.55
C ALA A 30 7.30 11.06 17.34
N ALA A 31 6.76 9.87 17.52
CA ALA A 31 6.44 8.95 16.43
C ALA A 31 5.32 9.50 15.53
N SER A 32 4.25 10.03 16.12
CA SER A 32 3.17 10.71 15.39
C SER A 32 3.65 12.02 14.74
N GLN A 33 4.60 12.74 15.37
CA GLN A 33 5.21 13.93 14.77
C GLN A 33 6.16 13.59 13.63
N VAL A 34 6.90 12.49 13.66
CA VAL A 34 7.74 12.04 12.53
C VAL A 34 6.84 11.63 11.37
N GLU A 35 5.79 10.87 11.61
CA GLU A 35 4.81 10.51 10.59
C GLU A 35 4.02 11.72 10.09
N THR A 36 3.62 12.62 10.98
CA THR A 36 2.93 13.88 10.64
C THR A 36 3.89 14.87 9.97
N ARG A 37 5.18 14.91 10.34
CA ARG A 37 6.21 15.71 9.65
C ARG A 37 6.55 15.13 8.29
N TYR A 38 6.56 13.81 8.14
CA TYR A 38 6.72 13.12 6.86
C TYR A 38 5.51 13.40 5.96
N ARG A 39 4.29 13.24 6.46
CA ARG A 39 3.05 13.61 5.76
C ARG A 39 2.96 15.12 5.46
N ARG A 40 3.33 16.00 6.40
CA ARG A 40 3.35 17.45 6.21
C ARG A 40 4.49 17.92 5.29
N ARG A 41 5.67 17.27 5.28
CA ARG A 41 6.70 17.54 4.26
C ARG A 41 6.26 17.11 2.89
N ARG A 42 5.60 15.97 2.78
CA ARG A 42 4.99 15.49 1.53
C ARG A 42 3.88 16.44 1.08
N GLN A 43 2.98 16.84 1.98
CA GLN A 43 1.90 17.81 1.71
C GLN A 43 2.42 19.23 1.48
N ARG A 44 3.48 19.70 2.15
CA ARG A 44 4.07 21.03 1.90
C ARG A 44 4.83 21.09 0.59
N ARG A 45 5.46 20.00 0.15
CA ARG A 45 6.01 19.94 -1.22
C ARG A 45 4.90 19.92 -2.27
N GLN A 46 3.77 19.31 -1.98
CA GLN A 46 2.57 19.36 -2.80
C GLN A 46 1.90 20.75 -2.75
N ALA A 47 1.85 21.42 -1.60
CA ALA A 47 1.27 22.76 -1.44
C ALA A 47 2.16 23.89 -1.99
N LEU A 48 3.48 23.72 -2.05
CA LEU A 48 4.38 24.68 -2.70
C LEU A 48 4.27 24.64 -4.23
N LEU A 49 3.78 23.56 -4.81
CA LEU A 49 3.44 23.47 -6.23
C LEU A 49 2.05 24.07 -6.53
N ALA A 50 1.13 24.05 -5.55
CA ALA A 50 -0.19 24.69 -5.66
C ALA A 50 -0.16 26.21 -5.33
N GLY A 51 0.82 26.67 -4.55
CA GLY A 51 0.94 28.06 -4.09
C GLY A 51 1.46 29.05 -5.14
N ALA A 52 1.95 28.58 -6.29
CA ALA A 52 2.42 29.46 -7.37
C ALA A 52 1.30 29.94 -8.32
N ALA A 53 0.07 29.45 -8.18
CA ALA A 53 -1.05 29.79 -9.05
C ALA A 53 -2.06 30.79 -8.44
N VAL A 54 -1.89 31.27 -7.20
CA VAL A 54 -2.89 32.11 -6.49
C VAL A 54 -2.46 33.56 -6.28
N VAL A 55 -1.37 34.04 -6.87
CA VAL A 55 -0.91 35.44 -6.65
C VAL A 55 -1.26 36.41 -7.79
N VAL A 56 -2.10 36.03 -8.76
CA VAL A 56 -2.47 36.95 -9.85
C VAL A 56 -3.94 37.40 -9.86
N ILE A 57 -4.80 36.96 -8.93
CA ILE A 57 -6.18 37.47 -8.86
C ILE A 57 -6.51 37.97 -7.44
N ALA A 58 -5.84 39.02 -7.00
CA ALA A 58 -6.29 39.84 -5.87
C ALA A 58 -6.02 41.31 -6.17
N GLY A 59 -6.72 41.84 -7.16
CA GLY A 59 -6.74 43.25 -7.47
C GLY A 59 -8.02 43.58 -8.22
N GLY A 60 -9.05 44.00 -7.49
CA GLY A 60 -10.24 44.64 -8.08
C GLY A 60 -11.56 44.04 -7.60
N VAL A 61 -12.15 44.75 -6.78
CA VAL A 61 -13.49 45.32 -6.59
C VAL A 61 -14.04 45.08 -5.20
N ALA A 62 -13.86 46.14 -4.41
CA ALA A 62 -14.71 46.42 -3.25
C ALA A 62 -16.06 46.98 -3.77
N GLY A 63 -17.15 46.47 -3.24
CA GLY A 63 -18.44 47.09 -3.44
C GLY A 63 -19.61 46.12 -3.45
N GLY A 64 -20.43 46.14 -2.40
CA GLY A 64 -21.78 45.60 -2.51
C GLY A 64 -22.27 44.72 -1.37
N LEU A 65 -22.32 45.24 -0.15
CA LEU A 65 -23.24 44.79 0.89
C LEU A 65 -24.65 45.27 0.57
N ARG A 66 -25.66 44.39 0.53
CA ARG A 66 -26.94 44.51 1.26
C ARG A 66 -28.05 43.66 0.69
N ALA A 67 -28.59 42.89 1.62
CA ALA A 67 -30.01 42.63 1.87
C ALA A 67 -30.86 41.90 0.82
N ALA A 68 -31.40 40.78 1.23
CA ALA A 68 -32.85 40.64 1.40
C ALA A 68 -33.23 39.32 2.06
N ASP A 69 -33.64 39.43 3.29
CA ASP A 69 -34.59 38.56 3.98
C ASP A 69 -35.98 38.58 3.31
N ARG A 70 -36.78 37.53 3.61
CA ARG A 70 -38.24 37.34 3.40
C ARG A 70 -38.64 36.65 2.08
N ALA A 71 -39.35 35.56 2.12
CA ALA A 71 -40.64 35.35 2.76
C ALA A 71 -41.01 33.89 2.85
N ALA A 72 -41.57 33.56 3.98
CA ALA A 72 -42.35 32.37 4.28
C ALA A 72 -43.74 32.40 3.62
N ASP A 73 -44.40 31.26 3.69
CA ASP A 73 -45.85 31.00 3.62
C ASP A 73 -46.55 30.89 2.27
N ARG A 74 -47.02 29.71 1.98
CA ARG A 74 -48.45 29.39 2.00
C ARG A 74 -48.78 27.94 1.69
N ALA A 75 -49.54 27.41 2.63
CA ALA A 75 -50.30 26.19 2.63
C ALA A 75 -51.35 26.09 1.52
N ALA A 76 -51.68 24.85 1.14
CA ALA A 76 -53.07 24.41 0.87
C ALA A 76 -53.09 22.87 0.70
N ASP A 77 -53.72 22.20 1.65
CA ASP A 77 -54.43 20.93 1.51
C ASP A 77 -55.74 21.16 0.71
N PRO A 78 -56.33 20.21 -0.02
CA PRO A 78 -57.21 19.26 0.65
C PRO A 78 -57.35 17.83 0.06
N THR A 79 -57.53 16.86 0.97
CA THR A 79 -58.48 15.73 0.97
C THR A 79 -58.99 15.11 -0.34
N ALA A 80 -58.82 13.82 -0.50
CA ALA A 80 -59.85 12.88 -0.96
C ALA A 80 -59.56 11.44 -0.47
N THR A 81 -60.43 10.98 0.37
CA THR A 81 -60.63 9.63 0.90
C THR A 81 -61.18 8.71 -0.18
N VAL A 82 -60.58 7.57 -0.43
CA VAL A 82 -61.26 6.38 -0.98
C VAL A 82 -60.62 5.12 -0.37
N THR A 83 -61.41 4.43 0.42
CA THR A 83 -61.13 3.06 0.88
C THR A 83 -61.72 2.08 -0.16
N PRO A 84 -61.05 1.01 -0.47
CA PRO A 84 -61.78 -0.26 -0.52
C PRO A 84 -61.11 -1.41 0.28
N ASP A 85 -61.96 -2.25 0.80
CA ASP A 85 -61.79 -3.50 1.46
C ASP A 85 -60.62 -4.36 0.97
N ALA A 86 -59.80 -4.83 1.89
CA ALA A 86 -58.79 -5.85 1.63
C ALA A 86 -59.11 -7.11 2.42
N THR A 87 -59.43 -8.12 1.71
CA THR A 87 -59.55 -9.52 2.14
C THR A 87 -58.24 -10.02 2.71
N ALA A 88 -58.24 -10.42 3.97
CA ALA A 88 -57.05 -10.97 4.65
C ALA A 88 -56.71 -12.37 4.10
N THR A 89 -55.61 -12.44 3.38
CA THR A 89 -54.94 -13.71 3.07
C THR A 89 -53.86 -13.97 4.13
N ALA A 90 -54.01 -15.07 4.88
CA ALA A 90 -53.07 -15.49 5.90
C ALA A 90 -51.70 -15.78 5.28
N ALA A 91 -50.71 -14.99 5.62
CA ALA A 91 -49.32 -15.23 5.27
C ALA A 91 -48.76 -16.36 6.12
N VAL A 92 -48.38 -17.45 5.47
CA VAL A 92 -47.60 -18.53 6.06
C VAL A 92 -46.19 -18.01 6.29
N SER A 93 -45.80 -17.90 7.57
CA SER A 93 -44.42 -17.54 7.95
C SER A 93 -43.44 -18.62 7.46
N PRO A 94 -42.36 -18.27 6.77
CA PRO A 94 -41.29 -19.22 6.42
C PRO A 94 -40.64 -19.75 7.70
N PRO A 95 -40.17 -21.02 7.72
CA PRO A 95 -39.48 -21.59 8.87
C PRO A 95 -38.21 -20.79 9.17
N ALA A 96 -38.03 -20.46 10.44
CA ALA A 96 -36.83 -19.76 10.92
C ALA A 96 -35.55 -20.55 10.55
N SER A 97 -34.71 -19.97 9.75
CA SER A 97 -33.36 -20.50 9.49
C SER A 97 -32.60 -20.64 10.81
N PRO A 98 -31.88 -21.75 11.04
CA PRO A 98 -31.12 -21.92 12.26
C PRO A 98 -30.11 -20.81 12.37
N THR A 99 -30.23 -20.00 13.41
CA THR A 99 -29.24 -19.01 13.82
C THR A 99 -27.98 -19.76 14.24
N VAL A 100 -27.02 -19.90 13.32
CA VAL A 100 -25.70 -20.41 13.66
C VAL A 100 -25.02 -19.28 14.45
N SER A 101 -25.01 -19.44 15.78
CA SER A 101 -24.19 -18.55 16.64
C SER A 101 -22.75 -18.60 16.15
N PRO A 102 -22.11 -17.47 15.87
CA PRO A 102 -20.71 -17.48 15.48
C PRO A 102 -19.91 -18.12 16.61
N THR A 103 -19.29 -19.25 16.33
CA THR A 103 -18.31 -19.85 17.23
C THR A 103 -17.21 -18.80 17.40
N ARG A 104 -17.08 -18.23 18.60
CA ARG A 104 -15.98 -17.33 18.92
C ARG A 104 -14.70 -18.13 18.79
N SER A 105 -14.03 -18.03 17.66
CA SER A 105 -12.65 -18.45 17.51
C SER A 105 -11.83 -17.57 18.44
N HIS A 106 -11.24 -18.16 19.47
CA HIS A 106 -10.32 -17.43 20.34
C HIS A 106 -9.14 -17.02 19.45
N ALA A 107 -8.84 -15.72 19.41
CA ALA A 107 -7.58 -15.23 18.86
C ALA A 107 -6.43 -16.01 19.50
N PRO A 108 -5.40 -16.41 18.72
CA PRO A 108 -4.27 -17.12 19.32
C PRO A 108 -3.72 -16.30 20.48
N SER A 109 -3.60 -16.95 21.63
CA SER A 109 -3.06 -16.31 22.85
C SER A 109 -1.62 -15.92 22.57
N TYR A 110 -1.33 -14.63 22.58
CA TYR A 110 0.03 -14.10 22.44
C TYR A 110 0.81 -14.11 23.76
N ASP A 111 0.44 -14.98 24.69
CA ASP A 111 1.18 -15.16 25.94
C ASP A 111 2.54 -15.84 25.70
N VAL A 112 2.64 -16.57 24.61
CA VAL A 112 3.87 -17.23 24.18
C VAL A 112 4.34 -16.67 22.85
N LYS A 113 5.62 -16.31 22.77
CA LYS A 113 6.26 -15.88 21.53
C LYS A 113 6.28 -17.05 20.54
N PRO A 114 5.80 -16.87 19.28
CA PRO A 114 5.91 -17.88 18.26
C PRO A 114 7.38 -18.28 17.99
N GLU A 115 7.58 -19.48 17.49
CA GLU A 115 8.89 -19.95 17.07
C GLU A 115 9.45 -19.09 15.93
N PRO A 116 10.78 -19.01 15.79
CA PRO A 116 11.41 -18.30 14.68
C PRO A 116 10.97 -18.85 13.32
N ILE A 117 10.83 -17.99 12.32
CA ILE A 117 10.38 -18.37 10.98
C ILE A 117 11.25 -19.48 10.35
N GLY A 118 12.57 -19.49 10.61
CA GLY A 118 13.46 -20.54 10.12
C GLY A 118 13.20 -21.92 10.73
N SER A 119 12.53 -22.01 11.89
CA SER A 119 12.11 -23.27 12.49
C SER A 119 10.75 -23.74 11.95
N VAL A 120 9.83 -22.79 11.74
CA VAL A 120 8.46 -23.11 11.31
C VAL A 120 8.39 -23.35 9.79
N TRP A 121 9.05 -22.51 9.01
CA TRP A 121 9.01 -22.55 7.53
C TRP A 121 10.42 -22.41 6.93
N PRO A 122 11.33 -23.36 7.16
CA PRO A 122 12.72 -23.28 6.71
C PRO A 122 12.85 -23.16 5.19
N GLU A 123 11.97 -23.80 4.43
CA GLU A 123 12.00 -23.77 2.96
C GLU A 123 11.61 -22.40 2.39
N ALA A 124 10.89 -21.59 3.14
CA ALA A 124 10.45 -20.27 2.70
C ALA A 124 11.51 -19.18 2.94
N LEU A 125 12.46 -19.41 3.87
CA LEU A 125 13.45 -18.42 4.29
C LEU A 125 14.78 -18.59 3.55
N ARG A 126 15.31 -17.46 3.06
CA ARG A 126 16.71 -17.29 2.64
C ARG A 126 17.32 -16.11 3.37
N GLU A 127 18.59 -16.23 3.73
CA GLU A 127 19.37 -15.15 4.34
C GLU A 127 20.57 -14.83 3.44
N VAL A 128 20.64 -13.59 2.96
CA VAL A 128 21.68 -13.13 2.05
C VAL A 128 22.25 -11.79 2.52
N PRO A 129 23.47 -11.38 2.06
CA PRO A 129 24.01 -10.06 2.38
C PRO A 129 23.05 -8.92 2.00
N ALA A 130 22.90 -7.93 2.89
CA ALA A 130 22.07 -6.75 2.64
C ALA A 130 22.79 -5.68 1.79
N ARG A 131 24.02 -5.97 1.36
CA ARG A 131 24.86 -5.06 0.58
C ARG A 131 25.49 -5.77 -0.59
N THR A 132 25.73 -5.01 -1.65
CA THR A 132 26.58 -5.44 -2.78
C THR A 132 28.04 -5.56 -2.35
N PRO A 133 28.91 -6.22 -3.13
CA PRO A 133 30.33 -6.31 -2.84
C PRO A 133 31.03 -4.94 -2.72
N ASP A 134 30.56 -3.93 -3.46
CA ASP A 134 31.04 -2.53 -3.40
C ASP A 134 30.39 -1.71 -2.25
N GLY A 135 29.60 -2.37 -1.37
CA GLY A 135 29.04 -1.79 -0.15
C GLY A 135 27.73 -1.02 -0.33
N LYS A 136 27.15 -0.94 -1.53
CA LYS A 136 25.84 -0.32 -1.74
C LYS A 136 24.75 -1.15 -1.07
N LYS A 137 23.76 -0.49 -0.49
CA LYS A 137 22.63 -1.13 0.11
C LYS A 137 21.70 -1.72 -0.96
N ILE A 138 21.33 -2.99 -0.78
CA ILE A 138 20.36 -3.69 -1.63
C ILE A 138 18.94 -3.40 -1.15
N GLN A 139 18.06 -3.08 -2.08
CA GLN A 139 16.62 -2.95 -1.86
C GLN A 139 15.90 -4.07 -2.63
N PRO A 140 15.31 -5.05 -1.94
CA PRO A 140 14.52 -6.10 -2.58
C PRO A 140 13.26 -5.49 -3.22
N ILE A 141 12.87 -6.02 -4.39
CA ILE A 141 11.70 -5.57 -5.15
C ILE A 141 10.70 -6.71 -5.25
N LEU A 142 11.03 -7.79 -5.97
CA LEU A 142 10.17 -8.96 -6.18
C LEU A 142 11.03 -10.19 -6.51
N LEU A 143 10.44 -11.38 -6.43
CA LEU A 143 11.07 -12.62 -6.89
C LEU A 143 10.82 -12.82 -8.38
N LEU A 144 11.88 -12.90 -9.19
CA LEU A 144 11.82 -13.23 -10.61
C LEU A 144 11.47 -14.72 -10.83
N ASP A 145 12.02 -15.56 -9.96
CA ASP A 145 11.79 -17.01 -9.88
C ASP A 145 12.08 -17.50 -8.46
N ASP A 146 12.24 -18.81 -8.26
CA ASP A 146 12.48 -19.42 -6.95
C ASP A 146 13.88 -19.14 -6.36
N ARG A 147 14.80 -18.65 -7.18
CA ARG A 147 16.21 -18.43 -6.84
C ARG A 147 16.69 -17.00 -7.09
N THR A 148 15.97 -16.25 -7.91
CA THR A 148 16.43 -14.95 -8.39
C THR A 148 15.54 -13.84 -7.84
N LEU A 149 16.14 -12.90 -7.14
CA LEU A 149 15.50 -11.72 -6.61
C LEU A 149 15.82 -10.51 -7.50
N LEU A 150 14.80 -9.78 -7.93
CA LEU A 150 14.99 -8.46 -8.48
C LEU A 150 15.31 -7.49 -7.34
N VAL A 151 16.44 -6.82 -7.44
CA VAL A 151 16.85 -5.85 -6.45
C VAL A 151 17.24 -4.53 -7.10
N SER A 152 17.17 -3.45 -6.33
CA SER A 152 17.73 -2.17 -6.74
C SER A 152 18.81 -1.69 -5.79
N THR A 153 19.68 -0.78 -6.29
CA THR A 153 20.56 0.04 -5.48
C THR A 153 20.10 1.50 -5.57
N TRP A 154 20.51 2.33 -4.61
CA TRP A 154 20.15 3.73 -4.58
C TRP A 154 21.35 4.65 -4.81
N ALA A 155 21.21 5.61 -5.72
CA ALA A 155 22.15 6.70 -5.88
C ALA A 155 22.04 7.71 -4.72
N SER A 156 20.81 7.91 -4.22
CA SER A 156 20.48 8.77 -3.08
C SER A 156 19.10 8.36 -2.52
N PHE A 157 18.63 9.04 -1.49
CA PHE A 157 17.30 8.77 -0.93
C PHE A 157 16.20 8.84 -2.00
N GLU A 158 15.39 7.78 -2.08
CA GLU A 158 14.29 7.59 -3.04
C GLU A 158 14.70 7.52 -4.53
N LYS A 159 15.98 7.64 -4.86
CA LYS A 159 16.45 7.58 -6.25
C LYS A 159 17.14 6.26 -6.52
N THR A 160 16.46 5.38 -7.24
CA THR A 160 17.04 4.13 -7.74
C THR A 160 18.17 4.42 -8.71
N ASP A 161 19.29 3.70 -8.60
CA ASP A 161 20.50 3.80 -9.41
C ASP A 161 20.47 2.76 -10.54
N ALA A 162 20.35 1.49 -10.15
CA ALA A 162 20.31 0.39 -11.08
C ALA A 162 19.46 -0.79 -10.54
N LEU A 163 19.05 -1.65 -11.45
CA LEU A 163 18.36 -2.91 -11.19
C LEU A 163 19.30 -4.08 -11.44
N TYR A 164 19.20 -5.08 -10.58
CA TYR A 164 20.01 -6.29 -10.65
C TYR A 164 19.15 -7.54 -10.47
N ALA A 165 19.53 -8.61 -11.15
CA ALA A 165 19.14 -9.97 -10.81
C ALA A 165 20.13 -10.50 -9.77
N TYR A 166 19.64 -10.85 -8.58
CA TYR A 166 20.43 -11.36 -7.47
C TYR A 166 20.11 -12.83 -7.25
N ASP A 167 21.07 -13.70 -7.54
CA ASP A 167 20.94 -15.14 -7.32
C ASP A 167 21.10 -15.45 -5.82
N LEU A 168 20.06 -16.02 -5.21
CA LEU A 168 19.98 -16.27 -3.77
C LEU A 168 20.84 -17.46 -3.30
N ASP A 169 21.28 -18.34 -4.21
CA ASP A 169 22.10 -19.50 -3.88
C ASP A 169 23.60 -19.18 -4.05
N THR A 170 23.97 -18.52 -5.15
CA THR A 170 25.36 -18.19 -5.48
C THR A 170 25.79 -16.81 -5.00
N LEU A 171 24.84 -15.97 -4.57
CA LEU A 171 25.02 -14.57 -4.19
C LEU A 171 25.54 -13.68 -5.31
N ALA A 172 25.44 -14.14 -6.56
CA ALA A 172 25.87 -13.40 -7.73
C ALA A 172 24.88 -12.28 -8.06
N LEU A 173 25.42 -11.09 -8.34
CA LEU A 173 24.67 -9.94 -8.85
C LEU A 173 24.96 -9.76 -10.33
N ARG A 174 23.92 -9.75 -11.14
CA ARG A 174 23.98 -9.42 -12.57
C ARG A 174 23.16 -8.16 -12.80
N GLU A 175 23.82 -7.13 -13.31
CA GLU A 175 23.12 -5.89 -13.67
C GLU A 175 22.14 -6.13 -14.81
N ILE A 176 20.92 -5.61 -14.64
CA ILE A 176 19.85 -5.61 -15.66
C ILE A 176 19.89 -4.29 -16.40
N THR A 177 19.83 -3.17 -15.69
CA THR A 177 19.81 -1.85 -16.31
C THR A 177 20.08 -0.74 -15.30
N HIS A 178 20.65 0.36 -15.77
CA HIS A 178 20.63 1.61 -15.04
C HIS A 178 19.24 2.25 -15.10
N VAL A 179 18.80 2.82 -13.96
CA VAL A 179 17.53 3.52 -13.88
C VAL A 179 17.72 4.99 -14.19
N VAL A 180 17.31 5.38 -15.39
CA VAL A 180 17.39 6.77 -15.84
C VAL A 180 16.41 7.63 -15.03
N THR A 181 16.89 8.76 -14.53
CA THR A 181 16.07 9.79 -13.89
C THR A 181 16.02 11.02 -14.77
N PRO A 182 14.97 11.24 -15.57
CA PRO A 182 14.85 12.41 -16.43
C PRO A 182 14.88 13.72 -15.64
N LYS A 183 15.34 14.80 -16.31
CA LYS A 183 15.29 16.14 -15.71
C LYS A 183 13.83 16.53 -15.43
N GLY A 184 13.56 16.99 -14.21
CA GLY A 184 12.22 17.40 -13.80
C GLY A 184 11.39 16.26 -13.18
N THR A 185 11.97 15.08 -12.97
CA THR A 185 11.31 13.99 -12.23
C THR A 185 10.95 14.43 -10.81
N VAL A 186 9.71 14.24 -10.41
CA VAL A 186 9.17 14.54 -9.07
C VAL A 186 8.77 13.28 -8.30
N LEU A 187 8.36 12.22 -9.01
CA LEU A 187 8.19 10.88 -8.45
C LEU A 187 9.18 9.95 -9.16
N PHE A 188 10.10 9.40 -8.37
CA PHE A 188 11.16 8.53 -8.87
C PHE A 188 10.63 7.14 -9.20
N ALA A 189 11.46 6.34 -9.88
CA ALA A 189 11.12 4.98 -10.29
C ALA A 189 10.46 4.19 -9.17
N SER A 190 9.26 3.68 -9.44
CA SER A 190 8.38 3.01 -8.50
C SER A 190 7.46 2.02 -9.20
N GLY A 191 6.80 1.11 -8.44
CA GLY A 191 5.83 0.17 -8.98
C GLY A 191 6.49 -0.76 -9.98
N PHE A 192 7.58 -1.41 -9.57
CA PHE A 192 8.30 -2.35 -10.43
C PHE A 192 7.51 -3.66 -10.56
N ASP A 193 7.42 -4.16 -11.77
CA ASP A 193 6.91 -5.48 -12.10
C ASP A 193 7.82 -6.17 -13.12
N ALA A 194 7.86 -7.51 -13.12
CA ALA A 194 8.71 -8.27 -14.01
C ALA A 194 8.05 -9.55 -14.50
N ALA A 195 7.86 -9.64 -15.81
CA ALA A 195 7.30 -10.81 -16.49
C ALA A 195 7.73 -10.83 -17.96
N GLY A 196 7.58 -11.96 -18.62
CA GLY A 196 7.81 -12.09 -20.08
C GLY A 196 9.21 -11.67 -20.53
N GLY A 197 10.23 -11.82 -19.67
CA GLY A 197 11.61 -11.42 -19.97
C GLY A 197 11.88 -9.90 -19.87
N HIS A 198 10.97 -9.14 -19.29
CA HIS A 198 11.10 -7.68 -19.11
C HIS A 198 10.86 -7.29 -17.66
N VAL A 199 11.37 -6.11 -17.29
CA VAL A 199 11.01 -5.37 -16.09
C VAL A 199 10.38 -4.05 -16.52
N ALA A 200 9.32 -3.63 -15.85
CA ALA A 200 8.65 -2.36 -16.06
C ALA A 200 8.53 -1.57 -14.76
N TRP A 201 8.45 -0.25 -14.87
CA TRP A 201 8.22 0.68 -13.76
C TRP A 201 7.71 2.02 -14.29
N TRP A 202 7.42 2.96 -13.40
CA TRP A 202 7.01 4.30 -13.80
C TRP A 202 7.78 5.39 -13.06
N THR A 203 7.81 6.58 -13.68
CA THR A 203 8.27 7.84 -13.10
C THR A 203 7.26 8.93 -13.41
N GLN A 204 7.30 10.07 -12.69
CA GLN A 204 6.48 11.22 -13.02
C GLN A 204 7.30 12.49 -13.09
N LEU A 205 7.06 13.30 -14.10
CA LEU A 205 7.64 14.60 -14.32
C LEU A 205 6.81 15.69 -13.63
N LYS A 206 7.41 16.87 -13.47
CA LYS A 206 6.79 18.03 -12.80
C LYS A 206 5.53 18.56 -13.51
N ASP A 207 5.43 18.34 -14.81
CA ASP A 207 4.27 18.73 -15.63
C ASP A 207 3.07 17.77 -15.50
N GLY A 208 3.18 16.74 -14.66
CA GLY A 208 2.15 15.71 -14.49
C GLY A 208 2.33 14.50 -15.40
N THR A 209 3.31 14.51 -16.31
CA THR A 209 3.53 13.39 -17.24
C THR A 209 4.07 12.18 -16.50
N ALA A 210 3.29 11.10 -16.40
CA ALA A 210 3.76 9.78 -16.00
C ALA A 210 4.40 9.09 -17.21
N GLN A 211 5.62 8.57 -17.01
CA GLN A 211 6.36 7.81 -18.01
C GLN A 211 6.42 6.35 -17.58
N ILE A 212 6.00 5.45 -18.44
CA ILE A 212 6.14 4.00 -18.25
C ILE A 212 7.42 3.55 -18.93
N TRP A 213 8.26 2.87 -18.17
CA TRP A 213 9.58 2.39 -18.60
C TRP A 213 9.58 0.89 -18.70
N ALA A 214 10.42 0.35 -19.57
CA ALA A 214 10.73 -1.06 -19.62
C ALA A 214 12.19 -1.30 -19.99
N ALA A 215 12.73 -2.44 -19.52
CA ALA A 215 14.04 -2.97 -19.91
C ALA A 215 13.99 -4.49 -20.01
N PRO A 216 14.83 -5.12 -20.88
CA PRO A 216 14.95 -6.57 -20.92
C PRO A 216 15.60 -7.10 -19.63
N LEU A 217 15.08 -8.18 -19.04
CA LEU A 217 15.69 -8.86 -17.90
C LEU A 217 17.06 -9.48 -18.22
N SER A 218 17.34 -9.75 -19.49
CA SER A 218 18.64 -10.24 -19.95
C SER A 218 19.75 -9.19 -19.85
N GLY A 219 19.40 -7.93 -19.66
CA GLY A 219 20.29 -6.79 -19.68
C GLY A 219 20.05 -5.88 -20.89
N GLY A 220 20.31 -4.60 -20.74
CA GLY A 220 20.15 -3.60 -21.78
C GLY A 220 19.69 -2.24 -21.27
N GLU A 221 19.50 -1.30 -22.18
CA GLU A 221 19.06 0.05 -21.85
C GLU A 221 17.55 0.08 -21.53
N ALA A 222 17.22 0.80 -20.46
CA ALA A 222 15.84 1.14 -20.13
C ALA A 222 15.31 2.21 -21.11
N ARG A 223 14.07 2.06 -21.53
CA ARG A 223 13.41 3.03 -22.42
C ARG A 223 12.03 3.39 -21.94
N VAL A 224 11.58 4.58 -22.24
CA VAL A 224 10.18 4.97 -22.10
C VAL A 224 9.38 4.24 -23.20
N ILE A 225 8.41 3.44 -22.80
CA ILE A 225 7.52 2.73 -23.72
C ILE A 225 6.21 3.46 -23.95
N GLY A 226 5.84 4.37 -23.03
CA GLY A 226 4.66 5.23 -23.17
C GLY A 226 4.65 6.33 -22.13
N SER A 227 3.86 7.36 -22.39
CA SER A 227 3.70 8.49 -21.50
C SER A 227 2.24 8.93 -21.47
N ARG A 228 1.79 9.40 -20.31
CA ARG A 228 0.43 9.92 -20.14
C ARG A 228 0.42 11.02 -19.08
N GLU A 229 -0.30 12.09 -19.36
CA GLU A 229 -0.60 13.09 -18.35
C GLU A 229 -1.57 12.50 -17.32
N LEU A 230 -1.18 12.54 -16.06
CA LEU A 230 -1.94 12.13 -14.90
C LEU A 230 -1.96 13.28 -13.88
N ASP A 231 -2.77 13.14 -12.82
CA ASP A 231 -2.69 14.05 -11.70
C ASP A 231 -1.37 13.89 -10.91
N GLU A 232 -1.11 14.79 -9.98
CA GLU A 232 0.11 14.82 -9.17
C GLU A 232 0.34 13.56 -8.30
N ARG A 233 -0.67 12.69 -8.19
CA ARG A 233 -0.60 11.45 -7.39
C ARG A 233 0.11 10.31 -8.13
N GLY A 234 0.13 10.33 -9.46
CA GLY A 234 0.82 9.38 -10.31
C GLY A 234 0.11 8.04 -10.45
N VAL A 235 0.91 6.98 -10.60
CA VAL A 235 0.47 5.59 -10.80
C VAL A 235 0.40 4.86 -9.46
N ASP A 236 -0.56 3.97 -9.27
CA ASP A 236 -0.67 3.12 -8.08
C ASP A 236 -0.16 1.70 -8.29
N LYS A 237 -0.38 1.10 -9.45
CA LYS A 237 0.13 -0.23 -9.79
C LYS A 237 0.53 -0.32 -11.26
N VAL A 238 1.59 -1.10 -11.53
CA VAL A 238 2.07 -1.50 -12.86
C VAL A 238 2.12 -3.02 -12.90
N GLU A 239 1.75 -3.63 -14.03
CA GLU A 239 1.78 -5.08 -14.21
C GLU A 239 2.05 -5.41 -15.70
N ILE A 240 3.00 -6.30 -15.98
CA ILE A 240 3.29 -6.78 -17.32
C ILE A 240 2.33 -7.92 -17.68
N VAL A 241 1.61 -7.75 -18.77
CA VAL A 241 0.56 -8.67 -19.20
C VAL A 241 0.77 -9.06 -20.68
N GLY A 242 1.37 -10.21 -20.88
CA GLY A 242 1.73 -10.65 -22.24
C GLY A 242 2.75 -9.70 -22.88
N ASP A 243 2.37 -9.06 -23.98
CA ASP A 243 3.17 -8.09 -24.71
C ASP A 243 2.89 -6.62 -24.35
N ARG A 244 2.11 -6.38 -23.29
CA ARG A 244 1.72 -5.04 -22.82
C ARG A 244 2.06 -4.83 -21.36
N VAL A 245 2.10 -3.57 -20.97
CA VAL A 245 2.11 -3.13 -19.56
C VAL A 245 0.74 -2.54 -19.25
N ALA A 246 0.05 -3.12 -18.27
CA ALA A 246 -1.15 -2.55 -17.69
C ALA A 246 -0.75 -1.68 -16.47
N PHE A 247 -1.42 -0.56 -16.27
CA PHE A 247 -1.22 0.25 -15.10
C PHE A 247 -2.47 1.03 -14.72
N SER A 248 -2.57 1.45 -13.46
CA SER A 248 -3.67 2.29 -12.99
C SER A 248 -3.17 3.60 -12.38
N ALA A 249 -3.93 4.68 -12.59
CA ALA A 249 -3.67 5.96 -11.96
C ALA A 249 -4.21 5.97 -10.51
N ARG A 250 -3.54 6.67 -9.60
CA ARG A 250 -4.02 6.84 -8.21
C ARG A 250 -5.34 7.60 -8.10
N SER A 251 -5.69 8.39 -9.10
CA SER A 251 -7.01 9.02 -9.25
C SER A 251 -8.08 8.09 -9.81
N GLY A 252 -7.69 6.89 -10.20
CA GLY A 252 -8.53 5.94 -10.92
C GLY A 252 -8.38 6.06 -12.43
N GLY A 253 -8.60 4.93 -13.09
CA GLY A 253 -8.40 4.74 -14.52
C GLY A 253 -7.32 3.71 -14.78
N VAL A 254 -7.65 2.70 -15.61
CA VAL A 254 -6.75 1.63 -16.01
C VAL A 254 -6.37 1.81 -17.46
N PHE A 255 -5.09 1.66 -17.75
CA PHE A 255 -4.48 1.89 -19.04
C PHE A 255 -3.56 0.74 -19.43
N THR A 256 -3.29 0.60 -20.72
CA THR A 256 -2.28 -0.32 -21.25
C THR A 256 -1.38 0.37 -22.27
N VAL A 257 -0.15 -0.13 -22.38
CA VAL A 257 0.82 0.29 -23.41
C VAL A 257 1.60 -0.92 -23.89
N PRO A 258 1.90 -1.06 -25.20
CA PRO A 258 2.72 -2.16 -25.69
C PRO A 258 4.14 -2.14 -25.11
N LEU A 259 4.72 -3.29 -24.75
CA LEU A 259 6.13 -3.41 -24.35
C LEU A 259 7.08 -2.91 -25.44
N GLY A 260 6.69 -3.03 -26.69
CA GLY A 260 7.40 -2.48 -27.85
C GLY A 260 7.41 -0.95 -27.92
N GLY A 261 6.62 -0.29 -27.08
CA GLY A 261 6.37 1.15 -27.13
C GLY A 261 5.18 1.51 -28.03
N GLY A 262 4.53 2.62 -27.70
CA GLY A 262 3.38 3.11 -28.46
C GLY A 262 2.47 4.02 -27.66
N GLU A 263 1.25 4.17 -28.14
CA GLU A 263 0.23 4.98 -27.48
C GLU A 263 -0.28 4.28 -26.19
N VAL A 264 -0.51 5.08 -25.17
CA VAL A 264 -1.15 4.64 -23.93
C VAL A 264 -2.66 4.66 -24.11
N GLU A 265 -3.26 3.49 -24.13
CA GLU A 265 -4.69 3.29 -24.38
C GLU A 265 -5.46 3.09 -23.09
N PRO A 266 -6.62 3.76 -22.89
CA PRO A 266 -7.49 3.46 -21.79
C PRO A 266 -8.14 2.09 -21.97
N VAL A 267 -8.23 1.32 -20.88
CA VAL A 267 -8.91 0.03 -20.90
C VAL A 267 -10.42 0.25 -20.82
N ALA A 268 -11.18 -0.44 -21.65
CA ALA A 268 -12.65 -0.41 -21.61
C ALA A 268 -13.16 -0.79 -20.20
N ASN A 269 -14.11 -0.04 -19.66
CA ASN A 269 -14.64 -0.18 -18.30
C ASN A 269 -13.60 0.04 -17.17
N GLY A 270 -12.42 0.57 -17.48
CA GLY A 270 -11.37 0.87 -16.51
C GLY A 270 -11.47 2.26 -15.88
N ALA A 271 -12.37 3.14 -16.35
CA ALA A 271 -12.51 4.49 -15.81
C ALA A 271 -12.89 4.45 -14.31
N GLY A 272 -12.15 5.22 -13.48
CA GLY A 272 -12.37 5.27 -12.03
C GLY A 272 -12.02 3.97 -11.28
N MET A 273 -11.50 2.97 -11.97
CA MET A 273 -11.07 1.70 -11.39
C MET A 273 -9.55 1.67 -11.18
N HIS A 274 -9.09 0.73 -10.38
CA HIS A 274 -7.68 0.51 -10.06
C HIS A 274 -7.31 -0.94 -10.34
N LEU A 275 -6.08 -1.17 -10.79
CA LEU A 275 -5.56 -2.51 -11.05
C LEU A 275 -5.38 -3.25 -9.73
N LEU A 276 -6.03 -4.40 -9.57
CA LEU A 276 -5.83 -5.30 -8.43
C LEU A 276 -4.83 -6.41 -8.80
N SER A 277 -5.16 -7.20 -9.80
CA SER A 277 -4.29 -8.19 -10.46
C SER A 277 -4.96 -8.53 -11.79
N TRP A 278 -4.27 -8.32 -12.91
CA TRP A 278 -4.88 -8.50 -14.23
C TRP A 278 -5.48 -9.90 -14.41
N PRO A 279 -6.72 -10.02 -14.95
CA PRO A 279 -7.57 -8.97 -15.51
C PRO A 279 -8.57 -8.34 -14.51
N TRP A 280 -8.32 -8.45 -13.22
CA TRP A 280 -9.18 -7.90 -12.19
C TRP A 280 -8.82 -6.46 -11.83
N ILE A 281 -9.82 -5.60 -11.88
CA ILE A 281 -9.77 -4.20 -11.46
C ILE A 281 -10.78 -3.95 -10.36
N GLY A 282 -10.59 -2.94 -9.54
CA GLY A 282 -11.48 -2.68 -8.42
C GLY A 282 -11.54 -1.22 -7.99
N THR A 283 -12.49 -0.92 -7.14
CA THR A 283 -12.71 0.42 -6.57
C THR A 283 -13.32 0.32 -5.17
N PRO A 284 -13.05 1.29 -4.27
CA PRO A 284 -12.00 2.32 -4.36
C PRO A 284 -10.60 1.74 -4.36
N GLY A 285 -9.64 2.42 -4.94
CA GLY A 285 -8.23 2.05 -4.88
C GLY A 285 -7.56 2.44 -3.56
N PRO A 286 -6.35 1.89 -3.28
CA PRO A 286 -5.66 2.07 -2.00
C PRO A 286 -5.21 3.52 -1.73
N TYR A 287 -5.19 4.38 -2.75
CA TYR A 287 -4.78 5.78 -2.66
C TYR A 287 -5.93 6.77 -2.95
N SER A 288 -7.17 6.30 -3.02
CA SER A 288 -8.34 7.13 -3.39
C SER A 288 -8.73 8.18 -2.36
N GLY A 289 -8.09 8.22 -1.19
CA GLY A 289 -8.39 9.14 -0.10
C GLY A 289 -9.63 8.74 0.72
N HIS A 290 -10.32 7.69 0.34
CA HIS A 290 -11.39 7.10 1.13
C HIS A 290 -10.79 6.24 2.24
N GLU A 291 -11.18 6.50 3.47
CA GLU A 291 -10.80 5.63 4.59
C GLU A 291 -11.69 4.37 4.56
N GLY A 292 -11.14 3.27 4.04
CA GLY A 292 -11.79 1.95 4.04
C GLY A 292 -12.34 1.51 2.69
N GLU A 293 -12.73 0.25 2.64
CA GLU A 293 -13.33 -0.46 1.49
C GLU A 293 -12.44 -0.58 0.23
N HIS A 294 -11.11 -0.47 0.37
CA HIS A 294 -10.23 -0.65 -0.79
C HIS A 294 -10.58 -1.95 -1.50
N TYR A 295 -10.83 -1.86 -2.81
CA TYR A 295 -11.29 -2.97 -3.65
C TYR A 295 -12.60 -3.65 -3.16
N GLY A 296 -13.48 -2.88 -2.51
CA GLY A 296 -14.81 -3.37 -2.11
C GLY A 296 -15.64 -3.90 -3.29
N LEU A 297 -15.54 -3.27 -4.46
CA LEU A 297 -16.06 -3.76 -5.74
C LEU A 297 -14.90 -4.15 -6.64
N ILE A 298 -14.93 -5.35 -7.21
CA ILE A 298 -14.00 -5.80 -8.25
C ILE A 298 -14.74 -6.22 -9.51
N ARG A 299 -14.05 -6.17 -10.64
CA ARG A 299 -14.55 -6.59 -11.96
C ARG A 299 -13.45 -7.29 -12.74
N ASN A 300 -13.80 -8.39 -13.38
CA ASN A 300 -12.95 -9.06 -14.35
C ASN A 300 -13.17 -8.45 -15.74
N LEU A 301 -12.11 -7.91 -16.34
CA LEU A 301 -12.17 -7.26 -17.66
C LEU A 301 -12.41 -8.21 -18.81
N ARG A 302 -12.09 -9.51 -18.66
CA ARG A 302 -12.25 -10.51 -19.71
C ARG A 302 -13.65 -11.12 -19.71
N THR A 303 -14.17 -11.44 -18.51
CA THR A 303 -15.47 -12.13 -18.38
C THR A 303 -16.62 -11.17 -18.11
N GLY A 304 -16.34 -9.94 -17.65
CA GLY A 304 -17.34 -8.99 -17.18
C GLY A 304 -17.88 -9.31 -15.79
N GLU A 305 -17.44 -10.40 -15.18
CA GLU A 305 -17.83 -10.81 -13.82
C GLU A 305 -17.52 -9.69 -12.82
N THR A 306 -18.43 -9.49 -11.88
CA THR A 306 -18.26 -8.50 -10.81
C THR A 306 -18.53 -9.17 -9.47
N ASP A 307 -17.75 -8.75 -8.47
CA ASP A 307 -17.94 -9.17 -7.09
C ASP A 307 -17.87 -7.97 -6.15
N ARG A 308 -18.78 -7.90 -5.20
CA ARG A 308 -18.83 -6.85 -4.18
C ARG A 308 -18.72 -7.46 -2.80
N ALA A 309 -17.78 -6.95 -2.01
CA ALA A 309 -17.61 -7.34 -0.62
C ALA A 309 -18.87 -7.03 0.20
N LEU A 310 -19.34 -8.00 0.97
CA LEU A 310 -20.46 -7.82 1.89
C LEU A 310 -20.02 -6.93 3.07
N VAL A 311 -20.81 -5.89 3.34
CA VAL A 311 -20.66 -5.03 4.53
C VAL A 311 -21.96 -5.14 5.33
N ARG A 312 -21.86 -5.50 6.61
CA ARG A 312 -23.01 -5.58 7.51
C ARG A 312 -23.11 -4.32 8.35
N ASP A 313 -24.30 -4.08 8.92
CA ASP A 313 -24.53 -2.94 9.82
C ASP A 313 -23.55 -2.95 11.01
N GLY A 314 -22.95 -1.80 11.28
CA GLY A 314 -21.96 -1.65 12.35
C GLY A 314 -20.57 -2.20 12.05
N GLU A 315 -20.36 -2.74 10.84
CA GLU A 315 -19.04 -3.19 10.37
C GLU A 315 -18.38 -2.17 9.44
N ARG A 316 -17.07 -2.23 9.36
CA ARG A 316 -16.28 -1.52 8.36
C ARG A 316 -15.32 -2.51 7.69
N VAL A 317 -15.46 -2.71 6.41
CA VAL A 317 -14.46 -3.37 5.57
C VAL A 317 -13.35 -2.35 5.26
N HIS A 318 -12.10 -2.69 5.47
CA HIS A 318 -10.97 -1.79 5.24
C HIS A 318 -10.30 -2.03 3.88
N ALA A 319 -10.11 -3.29 3.53
CA ALA A 319 -9.51 -3.68 2.26
C ALA A 319 -9.87 -5.12 1.90
N CYS A 320 -9.98 -5.39 0.61
CA CYS A 320 -10.19 -6.73 0.08
C CYS A 320 -9.11 -7.10 -0.94
N GLY A 321 -8.67 -8.35 -0.93
CA GLY A 321 -7.95 -9.01 -2.01
C GLY A 321 -8.92 -9.59 -3.02
N MET A 322 -8.49 -10.64 -3.72
CA MET A 322 -9.33 -11.35 -4.68
C MET A 322 -10.50 -12.07 -3.99
N THR A 323 -10.24 -12.71 -2.86
CA THR A 323 -11.23 -13.54 -2.17
C THR A 323 -11.46 -13.14 -0.72
N LEU A 324 -10.43 -12.57 -0.06
CA LEU A 324 -10.44 -12.28 1.36
C LEU A 324 -10.49 -10.77 1.63
N CYS A 325 -11.32 -10.38 2.60
CA CYS A 325 -11.42 -9.02 3.11
C CYS A 325 -10.95 -8.94 4.55
N VAL A 326 -10.41 -7.77 4.93
CA VAL A 326 -10.15 -7.40 6.32
C VAL A 326 -11.01 -6.23 6.72
N GLY A 327 -11.44 -6.20 7.97
CA GLY A 327 -12.33 -5.18 8.48
C GLY A 327 -12.37 -5.11 9.99
N SER A 328 -13.33 -4.36 10.52
CA SER A 328 -13.59 -4.27 11.95
C SER A 328 -15.08 -4.18 12.26
N SER A 329 -15.46 -4.73 13.40
CA SER A 329 -16.77 -4.56 14.04
C SER A 329 -16.51 -4.02 15.44
N GLY A 330 -16.82 -2.74 15.66
CA GLY A 330 -16.39 -2.04 16.84
C GLY A 330 -14.86 -2.06 17.00
N ALA A 331 -14.36 -2.59 18.13
CA ALA A 331 -12.92 -2.71 18.42
C ALA A 331 -12.28 -4.01 17.89
N THR A 332 -13.07 -4.96 17.39
CA THR A 332 -12.59 -6.27 16.95
C THR A 332 -12.29 -6.26 15.46
N ALA A 333 -11.04 -6.55 15.10
CA ALA A 333 -10.64 -6.74 13.71
C ALA A 333 -11.00 -8.15 13.23
N PHE A 334 -11.37 -8.27 11.97
CA PHE A 334 -11.70 -9.55 11.36
C PHE A 334 -11.08 -9.71 9.98
N HIS A 335 -10.97 -10.95 9.55
CA HIS A 335 -10.85 -11.34 8.15
C HIS A 335 -11.98 -12.30 7.77
N ARG A 336 -12.38 -12.28 6.51
CA ARG A 336 -13.46 -13.14 5.99
C ARG A 336 -13.47 -13.17 4.47
N MET A 337 -14.20 -14.12 3.90
CA MET A 337 -14.45 -14.14 2.45
C MET A 337 -15.28 -12.91 2.05
N ARG A 338 -15.18 -12.50 0.77
CA ARG A 338 -15.90 -11.33 0.23
C ARG A 338 -17.41 -11.44 0.39
N ASP A 339 -17.97 -12.66 0.32
CA ASP A 339 -19.39 -12.95 0.55
C ASP A 339 -19.84 -12.86 2.02
N GLY A 340 -18.89 -12.54 2.91
CA GLY A 340 -19.12 -12.44 4.35
C GLY A 340 -19.04 -13.75 5.11
N SER A 341 -18.75 -14.87 4.44
CA SER A 341 -18.56 -16.17 5.08
C SER A 341 -17.19 -16.30 5.74
N GLN A 342 -16.99 -17.34 6.53
CA GLN A 342 -15.72 -17.73 7.17
C GLN A 342 -15.08 -16.59 8.00
N GLN A 343 -15.88 -15.76 8.64
CA GLN A 343 -15.37 -14.66 9.46
C GLN A 343 -14.63 -15.18 10.68
N GLN A 344 -13.40 -14.70 10.84
CA GLN A 344 -12.54 -14.96 11.98
C GLN A 344 -11.91 -13.67 12.50
N GLU A 345 -11.47 -13.65 13.74
CA GLU A 345 -10.72 -12.54 14.28
C GLU A 345 -9.35 -12.42 13.58
N LEU A 346 -8.98 -11.18 13.19
CA LEU A 346 -7.70 -10.93 12.56
C LEU A 346 -6.59 -10.86 13.62
N PRO A 347 -5.58 -11.74 13.58
CA PRO A 347 -4.50 -11.72 14.53
C PRO A 347 -3.71 -10.40 14.47
N GLY A 348 -3.31 -9.88 15.65
CA GLY A 348 -2.51 -8.66 15.75
C GLY A 348 -3.25 -7.37 15.46
N GLY A 349 -4.58 -7.43 15.33
CA GLY A 349 -5.45 -6.26 15.25
C GLY A 349 -5.65 -5.72 13.84
N MET A 350 -5.97 -4.46 13.73
CA MET A 350 -6.48 -3.83 12.49
C MET A 350 -5.45 -3.84 11.36
N ALA A 351 -5.85 -4.29 10.17
CA ALA A 351 -5.13 -4.16 8.92
C ALA A 351 -5.83 -3.18 7.97
N ARG A 352 -5.03 -2.48 7.13
CA ARG A 352 -5.52 -1.56 6.10
C ARG A 352 -5.19 -2.03 4.69
N THR A 353 -4.51 -3.15 4.57
CA THR A 353 -4.19 -3.84 3.32
C THR A 353 -4.75 -5.25 3.40
N PRO A 354 -5.17 -5.83 2.27
CA PRO A 354 -5.61 -7.22 2.27
C PRO A 354 -4.44 -8.14 2.65
N PRO A 355 -4.73 -9.34 3.17
CA PRO A 355 -3.69 -10.35 3.36
C PRO A 355 -3.03 -10.71 2.04
N ALA A 356 -1.71 -10.84 2.06
CA ALA A 356 -0.94 -11.23 0.89
C ALA A 356 -1.37 -12.62 0.40
N LEU A 357 -1.59 -12.77 -0.91
CA LEU A 357 -2.13 -13.99 -1.53
C LEU A 357 -3.45 -14.46 -0.88
N ASP A 358 -4.26 -13.54 -0.35
CA ASP A 358 -5.47 -13.85 0.42
C ASP A 358 -5.25 -14.85 1.57
N ARG A 359 -4.04 -14.87 2.15
CA ARG A 359 -3.63 -15.88 3.13
C ARG A 359 -2.71 -15.34 4.21
N PHE A 360 -1.72 -14.51 3.86
CA PHE A 360 -0.66 -14.15 4.78
C PHE A 360 -0.82 -12.75 5.35
N HIS A 361 -0.66 -12.63 6.66
CA HIS A 361 -0.77 -11.36 7.36
C HIS A 361 0.44 -11.12 8.27
N VAL A 362 1.01 -9.91 8.21
CA VAL A 362 2.09 -9.49 9.10
C VAL A 362 1.55 -8.52 10.13
N ALA A 363 1.75 -8.84 11.40
CA ALA A 363 1.32 -7.97 12.49
C ALA A 363 2.41 -7.76 13.54
N SER A 364 2.35 -6.59 14.19
CA SER A 364 3.11 -6.35 15.41
C SER A 364 2.30 -6.84 16.60
N VAL A 365 2.87 -7.72 17.41
CA VAL A 365 2.20 -8.33 18.56
C VAL A 365 2.97 -8.05 19.86
N ARG A 366 2.28 -8.07 20.97
CA ARG A 366 2.88 -7.98 22.30
C ARG A 366 2.81 -9.34 22.98
N TYR A 367 3.92 -9.73 23.60
CA TYR A 367 4.03 -10.92 24.43
C TYR A 367 4.09 -10.48 25.89
N GLY A 368 3.00 -10.63 26.60
CA GLY A 368 2.89 -10.13 27.97
C GLY A 368 3.18 -8.63 28.08
N ARG A 369 3.84 -8.21 29.19
CA ARG A 369 4.10 -6.77 29.48
C ARG A 369 5.42 -6.23 28.92
N GLN A 370 6.35 -7.09 28.51
CA GLN A 370 7.75 -6.68 28.31
C GLN A 370 8.33 -6.91 26.92
N ALA A 371 7.67 -7.66 26.07
CA ALA A 371 8.20 -7.97 24.73
C ALA A 371 7.19 -7.62 23.63
N ALA A 372 7.72 -7.22 22.50
CA ALA A 372 6.96 -7.04 21.28
C ALA A 372 7.74 -7.65 20.14
N GLY A 373 7.06 -8.21 19.16
CA GLY A 373 7.64 -8.83 17.98
C GLY A 373 6.81 -8.57 16.73
N VAL A 374 7.34 -8.94 15.59
CA VAL A 374 6.63 -8.93 14.31
C VAL A 374 6.44 -10.38 13.88
N VAL A 375 5.21 -10.75 13.62
CA VAL A 375 4.80 -12.12 13.35
C VAL A 375 4.15 -12.21 11.98
N LEU A 376 4.53 -13.23 11.23
CA LEU A 376 3.84 -13.66 10.03
C LEU A 376 2.79 -14.71 10.42
N PHE A 377 1.54 -14.47 10.03
CA PHE A 377 0.41 -15.37 10.24
C PHE A 377 -0.02 -15.99 8.91
N ASP A 378 -0.24 -17.28 8.92
CA ASP A 378 -0.98 -17.99 7.88
C ASP A 378 -2.45 -18.09 8.32
N LEU A 379 -3.29 -17.25 7.78
CA LEU A 379 -4.72 -17.17 8.15
C LEU A 379 -5.51 -18.42 7.75
N ARG A 380 -4.98 -19.23 6.84
CA ARG A 380 -5.62 -20.48 6.40
C ARG A 380 -5.43 -21.61 7.39
N THR A 381 -4.23 -21.73 7.95
CA THR A 381 -3.87 -22.84 8.86
C THR A 381 -3.89 -22.41 10.34
N GLY A 382 -3.86 -21.11 10.61
CA GLY A 382 -3.68 -20.54 11.94
C GLY A 382 -2.23 -20.61 12.44
N ALA A 383 -1.28 -21.14 11.64
CA ALA A 383 0.13 -21.18 12.00
C ALA A 383 0.74 -19.77 12.01
N SER A 384 1.76 -19.57 12.82
CA SER A 384 2.44 -18.29 12.93
C SER A 384 3.92 -18.44 13.24
N ALA A 385 4.73 -17.46 12.80
CA ALA A 385 6.16 -17.45 13.04
C ALA A 385 6.68 -16.05 13.35
N ASP A 386 7.61 -15.95 14.31
CA ASP A 386 8.32 -14.71 14.61
C ASP A 386 9.35 -14.40 13.53
N LEU A 387 9.26 -13.18 12.99
CA LEU A 387 10.18 -12.69 11.95
C LEU A 387 11.57 -12.32 12.51
N GLY A 388 11.74 -12.31 13.85
CA GLY A 388 13.01 -11.98 14.50
C GLY A 388 13.44 -10.53 14.28
N ILE A 389 12.49 -9.63 14.02
CA ILE A 389 12.76 -8.20 13.87
C ILE A 389 12.98 -7.60 15.25
N PRO A 390 14.17 -6.99 15.51
CA PRO A 390 14.46 -6.45 16.83
C PRO A 390 13.55 -5.26 17.15
N SER A 391 12.93 -5.31 18.32
CA SER A 391 12.18 -4.17 18.85
C SER A 391 13.15 -3.17 19.51
N LYS A 392 12.95 -1.88 19.24
CA LYS A 392 13.65 -0.81 19.97
C LYS A 392 12.75 -0.29 21.07
N ARG A 393 13.21 -0.37 22.33
CA ARG A 393 12.51 0.25 23.44
C ARG A 393 12.66 1.77 23.35
N THR A 394 11.56 2.49 23.45
CA THR A 394 11.49 3.95 23.44
C THR A 394 10.79 4.43 24.72
N ALA A 395 10.86 5.71 25.03
CA ALA A 395 10.20 6.28 26.20
C ALA A 395 8.66 6.07 26.20
N GLY A 396 8.04 5.88 25.01
CA GLY A 396 6.60 5.65 24.85
C GLY A 396 6.22 4.18 24.57
N GLY A 397 7.15 3.23 24.66
CA GLY A 397 6.88 1.82 24.39
C GLY A 397 7.91 1.16 23.48
N PHE A 398 7.45 0.36 22.52
CA PHE A 398 8.31 -0.31 21.56
C PHE A 398 8.12 0.29 20.17
N SER A 399 9.23 0.54 19.46
CA SER A 399 9.24 0.83 18.04
C SER A 399 9.63 -0.43 17.29
N LEU A 400 8.76 -0.88 16.37
CA LEU A 400 8.94 -2.04 15.51
C LEU A 400 8.78 -1.60 14.05
N MET A 401 9.72 -2.03 13.21
CA MET A 401 9.55 -1.91 11.76
C MET A 401 8.78 -3.13 11.28
N ARG A 402 7.57 -2.92 10.77
CA ARG A 402 6.78 -3.98 10.13
C ARG A 402 7.09 -3.97 8.63
N PRO A 403 7.67 -5.05 8.09
CA PRO A 403 7.88 -5.16 6.65
C PRO A 403 6.54 -5.30 5.93
N GLY A 404 6.49 -4.81 4.69
CA GLY A 404 5.39 -5.06 3.76
C GLY A 404 5.75 -6.17 2.79
N PHE A 405 4.74 -6.75 2.18
CA PHE A 405 4.91 -7.60 1.02
C PHE A 405 5.18 -6.76 -0.23
N ASP A 406 5.74 -7.39 -1.27
CA ASP A 406 5.74 -6.83 -2.62
C ASP A 406 4.31 -6.68 -3.17
N ASP A 407 4.19 -6.08 -4.36
CA ASP A 407 2.88 -5.78 -4.96
C ASP A 407 2.10 -7.05 -5.36
N ASP A 408 2.79 -8.19 -5.54
CA ASP A 408 2.19 -9.49 -5.84
C ASP A 408 1.87 -10.31 -4.59
N GLY A 409 2.35 -9.86 -3.44
CA GLY A 409 2.14 -10.53 -2.16
C GLY A 409 2.97 -11.80 -1.97
N ARG A 410 3.94 -12.08 -2.85
CA ARG A 410 4.80 -13.27 -2.80
C ARG A 410 6.02 -13.08 -1.91
N LEU A 411 6.67 -11.93 -2.02
CA LEU A 411 7.91 -11.60 -1.33
C LEU A 411 7.64 -10.82 -0.04
N LEU A 412 8.19 -11.32 1.06
CA LEU A 412 8.36 -10.54 2.28
C LEU A 412 9.86 -10.42 2.56
N ALA A 413 10.45 -9.23 2.42
CA ALA A 413 11.88 -9.05 2.61
C ALA A 413 12.20 -7.87 3.54
N TYR A 414 13.20 -8.06 4.41
CA TYR A 414 13.61 -7.04 5.38
C TYR A 414 15.04 -7.27 5.89
N PRO A 415 15.76 -6.19 6.23
CA PRO A 415 17.10 -6.31 6.78
C PRO A 415 17.08 -6.62 8.28
N VAL A 416 17.99 -7.51 8.71
CA VAL A 416 18.32 -7.77 10.11
C VAL A 416 19.84 -7.65 10.25
N GLY A 417 20.34 -6.54 10.79
CA GLY A 417 21.76 -6.22 10.77
C GLY A 417 22.29 -6.06 9.34
N ASP A 418 23.34 -6.78 9.00
CA ASP A 418 23.94 -6.79 7.65
C ASP A 418 23.36 -7.90 6.75
N THR A 419 22.35 -8.63 7.23
CA THR A 419 21.67 -9.69 6.51
C THR A 419 20.32 -9.20 5.99
N LEU A 420 19.98 -9.55 4.77
CA LEU A 420 18.65 -9.42 4.19
C LEU A 420 17.95 -10.78 4.33
N ARG A 421 16.82 -10.80 5.02
CA ARG A 421 15.90 -11.94 5.05
C ARG A 421 14.93 -11.84 3.90
N VAL A 422 14.86 -12.90 3.11
CA VAL A 422 14.02 -13.06 1.93
C VAL A 422 13.07 -14.23 2.20
N ILE A 423 11.78 -13.99 2.21
CA ILE A 423 10.76 -14.99 2.48
C ILE A 423 9.86 -15.09 1.26
N ASP A 424 9.88 -16.23 0.60
CA ASP A 424 8.93 -16.60 -0.44
C ASP A 424 7.75 -17.32 0.21
N VAL A 425 6.64 -16.59 0.42
CA VAL A 425 5.50 -17.16 1.14
C VAL A 425 4.75 -18.23 0.33
N THR A 426 5.00 -18.37 -0.97
CA THR A 426 4.42 -19.46 -1.76
C THR A 426 4.98 -20.83 -1.38
N LYS A 427 6.15 -20.87 -0.72
CA LYS A 427 6.78 -22.10 -0.19
C LYS A 427 6.25 -22.50 1.19
N ILE A 428 5.38 -21.72 1.79
CA ILE A 428 4.68 -22.07 3.03
C ILE A 428 3.51 -22.99 2.69
N LYS A 429 3.59 -24.23 3.15
CA LYS A 429 2.60 -25.27 2.90
C LYS A 429 1.44 -25.22 3.88
#